data_f1ec6881309684bb33c0949c91745a6d
#
_entry.id   f1ec6881309684bb33c0949c91745a6d
#
_cell.length_a   1.000
_cell.length_b   1.000
_cell.length_c   1.000
_cell.angle_alpha   90.00
_cell.angle_beta   90.00
_cell.angle_gamma   90.00
#
_symmetry.space_group_name_H-M   'P 1'
#
loop_
_entity.id
_entity.type
_entity.pdbx_description
1 polymer ?
#
loop_
_entity_poly.entity_id
_entity_poly.type
_entity_poly.pdbx_seq_one_letter_code
_entity_poly.pdbx_strand_id
1 'polypeptide(L)'
;MIRIELLSKDNFHPDSLDHYQRKQEVKKVYRKQGGEYILVDCAYTEDWDAGKRHSVAQTISGDDRITYLALDEDRVVGFISLLKQLEGPYMIIDMMQVSAECRGLGIGRRLFRRGKEEARKAGAEALYISACSSEETVAFYKAMGSKLTDFPIKRIADDEPYDLQMVCYLEG
;
A
#
# COMPACT_ATOMS: atom_id res chain seq x y z
N MET A 1 2.80 17.09 14.52
CA MET A 1 1.96 17.23 13.31
C MET A 1 2.54 16.36 12.20
N ILE A 2 1.70 15.60 11.53
CA ILE A 2 2.12 14.70 10.46
C ILE A 2 2.23 15.45 9.14
N ARG A 3 3.40 15.37 8.49
CA ARG A 3 3.64 15.93 7.16
C ARG A 3 3.67 14.80 6.14
N ILE A 4 3.16 15.07 4.93
CA ILE A 4 3.31 14.16 3.79
C ILE A 4 4.31 14.79 2.84
N GLU A 5 5.43 14.11 2.61
CA GLU A 5 6.54 14.61 1.78
C GLU A 5 7.02 13.58 0.77
N LEU A 6 7.44 14.04 -0.38
CA LEU A 6 8.10 13.18 -1.36
C LEU A 6 9.41 12.66 -0.77
N LEU A 7 9.64 11.35 -0.87
CA LEU A 7 10.90 10.74 -0.43
C LEU A 7 12.08 11.33 -1.20
N SER A 8 13.12 11.72 -0.48
CA SER A 8 14.37 12.23 -1.04
C SER A 8 15.55 11.77 -0.16
N LYS A 9 16.76 12.07 -0.62
CA LYS A 9 17.96 11.80 0.18
C LYS A 9 18.04 12.64 1.45
N ASP A 10 17.31 13.75 1.50
CA ASP A 10 17.31 14.65 2.65
C ASP A 10 16.41 14.16 3.79
N ASN A 11 15.35 13.42 3.47
CA ASN A 11 14.37 12.99 4.48
C ASN A 11 14.30 11.46 4.67
N PHE A 12 15.09 10.69 3.94
CA PHE A 12 15.04 9.23 4.03
C PHE A 12 16.42 8.62 3.84
N HIS A 13 16.76 7.67 4.73
CA HIS A 13 18.04 6.96 4.77
C HIS A 13 17.81 5.46 4.89
N PRO A 14 18.84 4.61 4.65
CA PRO A 14 18.66 3.16 4.73
C PRO A 14 18.17 2.63 6.08
N ASP A 15 18.40 3.38 7.15
CA ASP A 15 17.97 3.02 8.52
C ASP A 15 16.69 3.72 8.98
N SER A 16 16.04 4.47 8.10
CA SER A 16 14.85 5.27 8.46
C SER A 16 13.67 4.43 8.93
N LEU A 17 13.63 3.14 8.59
CA LEU A 17 12.56 2.23 9.02
C LEU A 17 12.94 1.35 10.22
N ASP A 18 14.11 1.55 10.84
CA ASP A 18 14.57 0.69 11.94
C ASP A 18 13.60 0.65 13.12
N HIS A 19 12.90 1.74 13.37
CA HIS A 19 11.89 1.86 14.43
C HIS A 19 10.47 1.55 13.97
N TYR A 20 10.28 1.26 12.67
CA TYR A 20 8.93 1.16 12.08
C TYR A 20 8.19 -0.06 12.63
N GLN A 21 6.96 0.16 13.09
CA GLN A 21 6.12 -0.89 13.65
C GLN A 21 5.12 -1.39 12.61
N ARG A 22 5.49 -2.47 11.94
CA ARG A 22 4.63 -3.11 10.94
C ARG A 22 3.57 -4.01 11.57
N LYS A 23 3.67 -4.31 12.84
CA LYS A 23 2.85 -5.31 13.51
C LYS A 23 1.37 -5.15 13.19
N GLN A 24 0.77 -6.24 12.70
CA GLN A 24 -0.65 -6.32 12.41
C GLN A 24 -1.19 -7.66 12.88
N GLU A 25 -2.20 -7.62 13.75
CA GLU A 25 -2.92 -8.82 14.17
C GLU A 25 -4.11 -9.01 13.25
N VAL A 26 -4.13 -10.14 12.54
CA VAL A 26 -5.19 -10.49 11.61
C VAL A 26 -6.05 -11.58 12.24
N LYS A 27 -7.37 -11.43 12.19
CA LYS A 27 -8.32 -12.41 12.71
C LYS A 27 -9.10 -13.09 11.60
N LYS A 28 -9.44 -12.37 10.56
CA LYS A 28 -10.22 -12.87 9.42
C LYS A 28 -9.60 -12.43 8.11
N VAL A 29 -9.72 -13.28 7.12
CA VAL A 29 -9.24 -13.01 5.77
C VAL A 29 -10.30 -13.36 4.75
N TYR A 30 -10.20 -12.75 3.58
CA TYR A 30 -11.03 -13.12 2.44
C TYR A 30 -10.41 -14.32 1.72
N ARG A 31 -11.26 -15.28 1.35
CA ARG A 31 -10.86 -16.41 0.50
C ARG A 31 -11.91 -16.62 -0.58
N LYS A 32 -11.46 -16.97 -1.75
CA LYS A 32 -12.34 -17.18 -2.89
C LYS A 32 -12.95 -18.56 -2.83
N GLN A 33 -14.28 -18.62 -2.86
CA GLN A 33 -15.05 -19.88 -2.90
C GLN A 33 -16.19 -19.72 -3.89
N GLY A 34 -16.24 -20.61 -4.88
CA GLY A 34 -17.31 -20.59 -5.88
C GLY A 34 -17.39 -19.29 -6.70
N GLY A 35 -16.24 -18.64 -6.92
CA GLY A 35 -16.18 -17.39 -7.65
C GLY A 35 -16.42 -16.14 -6.79
N GLU A 36 -16.75 -16.30 -5.53
CA GLU A 36 -17.00 -15.19 -4.60
C GLU A 36 -15.97 -15.18 -3.49
N TYR A 37 -15.69 -13.97 -2.94
CA TYR A 37 -14.83 -13.83 -1.76
C TYR A 37 -15.67 -13.85 -0.50
N ILE A 38 -15.30 -14.72 0.45
CA ILE A 38 -15.96 -14.81 1.74
C ILE A 38 -14.95 -14.63 2.86
N LEU A 39 -15.41 -14.11 4.00
CA LEU A 39 -14.58 -14.00 5.20
C LEU A 39 -14.47 -15.34 5.89
N VAL A 40 -13.24 -15.73 6.22
CA VAL A 40 -12.96 -16.94 6.99
C VAL A 40 -12.06 -16.60 8.17
N ASP A 41 -12.19 -17.36 9.25
CA ASP A 41 -11.33 -17.21 10.42
C ASP A 41 -9.91 -17.65 10.06
N CYS A 42 -8.96 -16.78 10.32
CA CYS A 42 -7.53 -17.03 10.08
C CYS A 42 -6.72 -16.09 10.96
N ALA A 43 -6.36 -16.55 12.13
CA ALA A 43 -5.64 -15.72 13.11
C ALA A 43 -4.14 -15.83 12.90
N TYR A 44 -3.48 -14.70 12.67
CA TYR A 44 -2.02 -14.61 12.58
C TYR A 44 -1.56 -13.19 12.86
N THR A 45 -0.26 -13.05 13.13
CA THR A 45 0.37 -11.76 13.31
C THR A 45 1.41 -11.57 12.23
N GLU A 46 1.36 -10.43 11.53
CA GLU A 46 2.42 -10.02 10.62
C GLU A 46 3.29 -8.98 11.30
N ASP A 47 4.59 -9.08 11.06
CA ASP A 47 5.55 -8.07 11.51
C ASP A 47 6.77 -8.13 10.58
N TRP A 48 7.60 -7.09 10.65
CA TRP A 48 8.86 -7.04 9.93
C TRP A 48 10.03 -7.14 10.90
N ASP A 49 10.96 -8.04 10.63
CA ASP A 49 12.25 -8.05 11.32
C ASP A 49 13.17 -6.95 10.75
N ALA A 50 14.37 -6.80 11.33
CA ALA A 50 15.32 -5.78 10.89
C ALA A 50 15.73 -5.95 9.42
N GLY A 51 15.94 -7.18 8.98
CA GLY A 51 16.28 -7.45 7.58
C GLY A 51 15.18 -7.03 6.62
N LYS A 52 13.92 -7.31 6.97
CA LYS A 52 12.77 -6.90 6.16
C LYS A 52 12.63 -5.38 6.12
N ARG A 53 12.83 -4.69 7.25
CA ARG A 53 12.79 -3.22 7.29
C ARG A 53 13.84 -2.60 6.37
N HIS A 54 15.07 -3.11 6.38
CA HIS A 54 16.14 -2.63 5.49
C HIS A 54 15.81 -2.92 4.02
N SER A 55 15.28 -4.09 3.73
CA SER A 55 14.86 -4.47 2.38
C SER A 55 13.76 -3.54 1.85
N VAL A 56 12.76 -3.25 2.67
CA VAL A 56 11.67 -2.33 2.30
C VAL A 56 12.22 -0.92 2.08
N ALA A 57 13.10 -0.43 2.97
CA ALA A 57 13.71 0.89 2.83
C ALA A 57 14.46 1.01 1.50
N GLN A 58 15.21 -0.01 1.12
CA GLN A 58 15.92 -0.05 -0.15
C GLN A 58 14.94 -0.04 -1.34
N THR A 59 13.87 -0.82 -1.24
CA THR A 59 12.88 -0.93 -2.30
C THR A 59 12.15 0.38 -2.54
N ILE A 60 11.63 1.02 -1.49
CA ILE A 60 10.81 2.24 -1.65
C ILE A 60 11.63 3.49 -2.02
N SER A 61 12.95 3.45 -1.84
CA SER A 61 13.86 4.52 -2.26
C SER A 61 14.43 4.32 -3.67
N GLY A 62 13.99 3.29 -4.39
CA GLY A 62 14.46 3.00 -5.75
C GLY A 62 14.04 4.05 -6.78
N ASP A 63 14.84 4.17 -7.86
CA ASP A 63 14.62 5.15 -8.92
C ASP A 63 13.39 4.84 -9.79
N ASP A 64 12.88 3.62 -9.74
CA ASP A 64 11.74 3.15 -10.53
C ASP A 64 10.39 3.48 -9.90
N ARG A 65 10.38 4.21 -8.78
CA ARG A 65 9.16 4.49 -8.04
C ARG A 65 9.09 5.90 -7.51
N ILE A 66 7.85 6.32 -7.22
CA ILE A 66 7.54 7.57 -6.55
C ILE A 66 7.01 7.19 -5.17
N THR A 67 7.68 7.64 -4.12
CA THR A 67 7.29 7.33 -2.75
C THR A 67 7.00 8.61 -1.98
N TYR A 68 5.84 8.66 -1.31
CA TYR A 68 5.53 9.70 -0.34
C TYR A 68 5.62 9.14 1.06
N LEU A 69 6.22 9.91 1.94
CA LEU A 69 6.39 9.58 3.35
C LEU A 69 5.40 10.37 4.20
N ALA A 70 4.86 9.73 5.23
CA ALA A 70 4.22 10.41 6.33
C ALA A 70 5.25 10.53 7.44
N LEU A 71 5.54 11.75 7.86
CA LEU A 71 6.59 12.06 8.82
C LEU A 71 6.00 12.72 10.07
N ASP A 72 6.36 12.18 11.23
CA ASP A 72 6.15 12.82 12.52
C ASP A 72 7.51 13.35 12.98
N GLU A 73 7.71 14.65 12.86
CA GLU A 73 9.03 15.26 12.88
C GLU A 73 9.93 14.60 11.83
N ASP A 74 11.00 13.91 12.20
CA ASP A 74 11.87 13.23 11.25
C ASP A 74 11.62 11.71 11.18
N ARG A 75 10.61 11.25 11.90
CA ARG A 75 10.31 9.82 12.01
C ARG A 75 9.28 9.40 10.97
N VAL A 76 9.60 8.37 10.19
CA VAL A 76 8.67 7.81 9.21
C VAL A 76 7.58 7.02 9.94
N VAL A 77 6.32 7.42 9.75
CA VAL A 77 5.16 6.75 10.35
C VAL A 77 4.22 6.14 9.31
N GLY A 78 4.53 6.31 8.04
CA GLY A 78 3.78 5.70 6.94
C GLY A 78 4.40 6.04 5.61
N PHE A 79 3.98 5.34 4.57
CA PHE A 79 4.42 5.64 3.20
C PHE A 79 3.49 5.02 2.18
N ILE A 80 3.51 5.57 0.97
CA ILE A 80 2.93 4.97 -0.22
C ILE A 80 3.98 4.99 -1.32
N SER A 81 4.22 3.84 -1.95
CA SER A 81 5.19 3.68 -3.03
C SER A 81 4.50 3.23 -4.30
N LEU A 82 4.62 4.03 -5.35
CA LEU A 82 3.99 3.79 -6.64
C LEU A 82 5.05 3.51 -7.70
N LEU A 83 4.76 2.60 -8.61
CA LEU A 83 5.65 2.35 -9.74
C LEU A 83 5.50 3.47 -10.77
N LYS A 84 6.63 4.04 -11.22
CA LYS A 84 6.63 5.13 -12.22
C LYS A 84 6.07 4.67 -13.55
N GLN A 85 6.42 3.46 -13.97
CA GLN A 85 5.96 2.92 -15.23
C GLN A 85 4.52 2.44 -15.14
N LEU A 86 3.64 3.03 -15.94
CA LEU A 86 2.25 2.58 -16.01
C LEU A 86 2.18 1.19 -16.66
N GLU A 87 1.20 0.43 -16.24
CA GLU A 87 0.88 -0.84 -16.88
C GLU A 87 -0.52 -0.74 -17.47
N GLY A 88 -0.59 -0.57 -18.80
CA GLY A 88 -1.85 -0.24 -19.46
C GLY A 88 -2.44 1.05 -18.88
N PRO A 89 -3.69 1.05 -18.44
CA PRO A 89 -4.31 2.26 -17.87
C PRO A 89 -3.98 2.48 -16.39
N TYR A 90 -3.14 1.61 -15.80
CA TYR A 90 -2.96 1.56 -14.35
C TYR A 90 -1.64 2.14 -13.88
N MET A 91 -1.68 2.89 -12.78
CA MET A 91 -0.51 3.12 -11.94
C MET A 91 -0.58 2.20 -10.74
N ILE A 92 0.47 1.41 -10.53
CA ILE A 92 0.48 0.38 -9.50
C ILE A 92 0.96 0.95 -8.17
N ILE A 93 0.17 0.75 -7.11
CA ILE A 93 0.63 0.92 -5.73
C ILE A 93 1.38 -0.37 -5.37
N ASP A 94 2.71 -0.27 -5.25
CA ASP A 94 3.53 -1.43 -4.91
C ASP A 94 3.51 -1.70 -3.40
N MET A 95 3.55 -0.65 -2.60
CA MET A 95 3.48 -0.75 -1.14
C MET A 95 2.76 0.44 -0.55
N MET A 96 1.97 0.19 0.48
CA MET A 96 1.37 1.24 1.29
C MET A 96 1.23 0.74 2.73
N GLN A 97 1.76 1.51 3.68
CA GLN A 97 1.78 1.13 5.08
C GLN A 97 1.61 2.33 5.99
N VAL A 98 1.01 2.11 7.16
CA VAL A 98 1.00 3.05 8.27
C VAL A 98 1.49 2.31 9.51
N SER A 99 2.43 2.91 10.24
CA SER A 99 3.00 2.32 11.46
C SER A 99 1.90 2.02 12.48
N ALA A 100 2.03 0.90 13.19
CA ALA A 100 0.96 0.38 14.06
C ALA A 100 0.48 1.41 15.08
N GLU A 101 1.39 2.18 15.68
CA GLU A 101 1.05 3.18 16.69
C GLU A 101 0.34 4.41 16.13
N CYS A 102 0.33 4.58 14.81
CA CYS A 102 -0.25 5.73 14.14
C CYS A 102 -1.51 5.42 13.33
N ARG A 103 -2.03 4.20 13.44
CA ARG A 103 -3.26 3.82 12.72
C ARG A 103 -4.49 4.52 13.33
N GLY A 104 -5.50 4.76 12.48
CA GLY A 104 -6.73 5.41 12.91
C GLY A 104 -6.66 6.94 12.95
N LEU A 105 -5.56 7.55 12.49
CA LEU A 105 -5.38 9.01 12.49
C LEU A 105 -5.58 9.65 11.12
N GLY A 106 -6.04 8.89 10.13
CA GLY A 106 -6.28 9.40 8.78
C GLY A 106 -5.04 9.51 7.90
N ILE A 107 -3.90 8.99 8.36
CA ILE A 107 -2.64 9.05 7.60
C ILE A 107 -2.76 8.25 6.30
N GLY A 108 -3.32 7.06 6.35
CA GLY A 108 -3.52 6.22 5.16
C GLY A 108 -4.35 6.92 4.09
N ARG A 109 -5.42 7.61 4.50
CA ARG A 109 -6.25 8.39 3.58
C ARG A 109 -5.47 9.52 2.92
N ARG A 110 -4.62 10.21 3.67
CA ARG A 110 -3.79 11.29 3.13
C ARG A 110 -2.76 10.75 2.13
N LEU A 111 -2.12 9.62 2.45
CA LEU A 111 -1.18 8.97 1.54
C LEU A 111 -1.87 8.49 0.26
N PHE A 112 -3.02 7.86 0.38
CA PHE A 112 -3.78 7.38 -0.77
C PHE A 112 -4.20 8.52 -1.69
N ARG A 113 -4.58 9.65 -1.13
CA ARG A 113 -4.92 10.86 -1.89
C ARG A 113 -3.73 11.32 -2.72
N ARG A 114 -2.52 11.31 -2.15
CA ARG A 114 -1.30 11.63 -2.90
C ARG A 114 -1.05 10.65 -4.03
N GLY A 115 -1.30 9.36 -3.80
CA GLY A 115 -1.22 8.35 -4.85
C GLY A 115 -2.16 8.66 -6.01
N LYS A 116 -3.38 9.07 -5.73
CA LYS A 116 -4.35 9.47 -6.76
C LYS A 116 -3.86 10.68 -7.55
N GLU A 117 -3.30 11.68 -6.87
CA GLU A 117 -2.74 12.86 -7.54
C GLU A 117 -1.60 12.48 -8.49
N GLU A 118 -0.68 11.62 -8.05
CA GLU A 118 0.42 11.14 -8.89
C GLU A 118 -0.07 10.34 -10.09
N ALA A 119 -1.07 9.49 -9.90
CA ALA A 119 -1.66 8.72 -10.99
C ALA A 119 -2.30 9.65 -12.03
N ARG A 120 -2.99 10.70 -11.60
CA ARG A 120 -3.55 11.71 -12.53
C ARG A 120 -2.45 12.41 -13.32
N LYS A 121 -1.37 12.84 -12.67
CA LYS A 121 -0.22 13.47 -13.34
C LYS A 121 0.42 12.54 -14.36
N ALA A 122 0.48 11.25 -14.07
CA ALA A 122 1.04 10.25 -14.96
C ALA A 122 0.13 9.90 -16.14
N GLY A 123 -1.11 10.35 -16.14
CA GLY A 123 -2.10 10.02 -17.18
C GLY A 123 -2.75 8.66 -17.00
N ALA A 124 -2.68 8.06 -15.83
CA ALA A 124 -3.35 6.80 -15.54
C ALA A 124 -4.86 6.99 -15.44
N GLU A 125 -5.61 5.94 -15.72
CA GLU A 125 -7.07 5.91 -15.54
C GLU A 125 -7.46 5.42 -14.15
N ALA A 126 -6.60 4.62 -13.52
CA ALA A 126 -6.86 4.05 -12.21
C ALA A 126 -5.57 3.73 -11.46
N LEU A 127 -5.69 3.68 -10.14
CA LEU A 127 -4.71 3.02 -9.27
C LEU A 127 -5.01 1.52 -9.25
N TYR A 128 -3.98 0.69 -9.30
CA TYR A 128 -4.08 -0.76 -9.17
C TYR A 128 -3.46 -1.21 -7.85
N ILE A 129 -4.17 -2.06 -7.12
CA ILE A 129 -3.75 -2.53 -5.81
C ILE A 129 -3.85 -4.05 -5.73
N SER A 130 -2.76 -4.72 -5.36
CA SER A 130 -2.82 -6.11 -4.92
C SER A 130 -2.95 -6.09 -3.39
N ALA A 131 -4.20 -6.20 -2.93
CA ALA A 131 -4.52 -5.97 -1.52
C ALA A 131 -4.34 -7.25 -0.70
N CYS A 132 -3.57 -7.15 0.38
CA CYS A 132 -3.51 -8.22 1.37
C CYS A 132 -4.94 -8.61 1.80
N SER A 133 -5.19 -9.90 1.94
CA SER A 133 -6.54 -10.44 2.10
C SER A 133 -7.17 -10.23 3.48
N SER A 134 -6.48 -9.56 4.41
CA SER A 134 -7.05 -9.28 5.74
C SER A 134 -8.29 -8.40 5.64
N GLU A 135 -9.25 -8.63 6.53
CA GLU A 135 -10.49 -7.88 6.57
C GLU A 135 -10.25 -6.38 6.64
N GLU A 136 -9.32 -5.94 7.47
CA GLU A 136 -9.00 -4.53 7.71
C GLU A 136 -8.40 -3.86 6.47
N THR A 137 -7.47 -4.54 5.80
CA THR A 137 -6.81 -4.02 4.61
C THR A 137 -7.80 -3.83 3.47
N VAL A 138 -8.63 -4.83 3.22
CA VAL A 138 -9.64 -4.76 2.16
C VAL A 138 -10.67 -3.68 2.48
N ALA A 139 -11.11 -3.57 3.74
CA ALA A 139 -12.03 -2.52 4.18
C ALA A 139 -11.45 -1.13 3.93
N PHE A 140 -10.16 -0.94 4.21
CA PHE A 140 -9.48 0.33 3.97
C PHE A 140 -9.55 0.71 2.48
N TYR A 141 -9.16 -0.20 1.58
CA TYR A 141 -9.17 0.12 0.15
C TYR A 141 -10.57 0.34 -0.39
N LYS A 142 -11.57 -0.41 0.08
CA LYS A 142 -12.97 -0.16 -0.29
C LYS A 142 -13.42 1.22 0.18
N ALA A 143 -13.06 1.62 1.40
CA ALA A 143 -13.37 2.95 1.92
C ALA A 143 -12.72 4.07 1.10
N MET A 144 -11.57 3.79 0.47
CA MET A 144 -10.90 4.74 -0.43
C MET A 144 -11.50 4.78 -1.84
N GLY A 145 -12.51 3.98 -2.12
CA GLY A 145 -13.19 3.94 -3.42
C GLY A 145 -12.70 2.83 -4.34
N SER A 146 -11.92 1.88 -3.83
CA SER A 146 -11.42 0.76 -4.61
C SER A 146 -12.44 -0.37 -4.67
N LYS A 147 -12.41 -1.13 -5.76
CA LYS A 147 -13.27 -2.29 -5.97
C LYS A 147 -12.47 -3.42 -6.62
N LEU A 148 -12.97 -4.64 -6.51
CA LEU A 148 -12.38 -5.79 -7.22
C LEU A 148 -12.39 -5.52 -8.72
N THR A 149 -11.27 -5.85 -9.38
CA THR A 149 -11.21 -5.75 -10.85
C THR A 149 -11.58 -7.06 -11.52
N ASP A 150 -12.30 -6.96 -12.64
CA ASP A 150 -12.57 -8.10 -13.51
C ASP A 150 -11.37 -8.42 -14.42
N PHE A 151 -10.38 -7.54 -14.48
CA PHE A 151 -9.22 -7.65 -15.38
C PHE A 151 -7.90 -7.55 -14.58
N PRO A 152 -7.60 -8.56 -13.73
CA PRO A 152 -6.38 -8.52 -12.93
C PRO A 152 -5.12 -8.59 -13.80
N ILE A 153 -4.06 -7.96 -13.31
CA ILE A 153 -2.73 -8.11 -13.91
C ILE A 153 -2.21 -9.49 -13.51
N LYS A 154 -2.14 -10.39 -14.49
CA LYS A 154 -1.90 -11.82 -14.24
C LYS A 154 -0.61 -12.08 -13.43
N ARG A 155 0.50 -11.44 -13.80
CA ARG A 155 1.77 -11.68 -13.09
C ARG A 155 1.69 -11.29 -11.61
N ILE A 156 0.96 -10.22 -11.30
CA ILE A 156 0.79 -9.76 -9.92
C ILE A 156 -0.12 -10.72 -9.15
N ALA A 157 -1.24 -11.11 -9.76
CA ALA A 157 -2.19 -12.05 -9.16
C ALA A 157 -1.54 -13.42 -8.91
N ASP A 158 -0.68 -13.88 -9.83
CA ASP A 158 0.01 -15.17 -9.69
C ASP A 158 1.08 -15.13 -8.59
N ASP A 159 1.77 -13.99 -8.42
CA ASP A 159 2.79 -13.83 -7.38
C ASP A 159 2.20 -13.82 -5.96
N GLU A 160 0.99 -13.28 -5.84
CA GLU A 160 0.30 -13.16 -4.55
C GLU A 160 -1.13 -13.73 -4.68
N PRO A 161 -1.27 -15.07 -4.73
CA PRO A 161 -2.54 -15.69 -5.08
C PRO A 161 -3.67 -15.46 -4.06
N TYR A 162 -3.34 -15.11 -2.83
CA TYR A 162 -4.36 -14.79 -1.82
C TYR A 162 -4.75 -13.31 -1.79
N ASP A 163 -3.98 -12.44 -2.45
CA ASP A 163 -4.32 -11.03 -2.51
C ASP A 163 -5.59 -10.80 -3.34
N LEU A 164 -6.34 -9.77 -2.98
CA LEU A 164 -7.47 -9.31 -3.77
C LEU A 164 -6.98 -8.25 -4.74
N GLN A 165 -7.24 -8.46 -6.03
CA GLN A 165 -6.83 -7.54 -7.08
C GLN A 165 -7.89 -6.44 -7.21
N MET A 166 -7.50 -5.22 -6.91
CA MET A 166 -8.43 -4.09 -6.80
C MET A 166 -7.99 -2.91 -7.65
N VAL A 167 -8.96 -2.09 -8.04
CA VAL A 167 -8.69 -0.84 -8.77
C VAL A 167 -9.47 0.29 -8.12
N CYS A 168 -8.88 1.48 -8.15
CA CYS A 168 -9.54 2.72 -7.79
C CYS A 168 -9.50 3.64 -9.01
N TYR A 169 -10.64 3.82 -9.67
CA TYR A 169 -10.72 4.69 -10.84
C TYR A 169 -10.57 6.15 -10.42
N LEU A 170 -9.84 6.89 -11.23
CA LEU A 170 -9.62 8.31 -11.03
C LEU A 170 -10.76 9.06 -11.73
N GLU A 171 -11.55 9.77 -10.97
CA GLU A 171 -12.61 10.56 -11.56
C GLU A 171 -12.06 11.88 -12.11
N GLY A 172 -12.49 12.17 -13.27
CA GLY A 172 -12.38 13.34 -14.11
C GLY A 172 -11.42 14.42 -13.82
#